data_0612ce44526cd0cc101e304a7650a8b7
#
_entry.id   0612ce44526cd0cc101e304a7650a8b7
#
_cell.length_a   1.000
_cell.length_b   1.000
_cell.length_c   1.000
_cell.angle_alpha   90.00
_cell.angle_beta   90.00
_cell.angle_gamma   90.00
#
_symmetry.space_group_name_H-M   'P 1'
#
loop_
_entity.id
_entity.type
_entity.pdbx_description
1 polymer ?
#
loop_
_entity_poly.entity_id
_entity_poly.type
_entity_poly.pdbx_seq_one_letter_code
_entity_poly.pdbx_strand_id
1 'polypeptide(L)'
;MTSTVMMDRTSMGVQGMTGMSPTNVGMPSMSPAGSNYLMVPRCTYRFEKCQGGLKITCVCDDAMARSMMQNLCTSLMGGMVSCCCTMNGMTVCSCNLTMGMCKCEMTDTGCCITCTTGDQKCCEMLQSCCDCVSTCCNNGCTCCVLINNTPVCCGCSETYAKTTTPTTTTSSKR
;
A
#
# COMPACT_ATOMS: atom_id res chain seq x y z
N MET A 1 19.70 -3.22 -4.36
CA MET A 1 18.57 -3.17 -3.39
C MET A 1 17.29 -3.39 -4.15
N THR A 2 16.52 -4.39 -3.78
CA THR A 2 15.25 -4.68 -4.43
C THR A 2 14.20 -3.66 -4.00
N SER A 3 13.71 -2.86 -4.93
CA SER A 3 12.67 -1.83 -4.70
C SER A 3 11.26 -2.41 -4.61
N THR A 4 11.15 -3.69 -4.36
CA THR A 4 9.88 -4.41 -4.23
C THR A 4 9.84 -5.19 -2.92
N VAL A 5 8.64 -5.29 -2.36
CA VAL A 5 8.35 -6.09 -1.17
C VAL A 5 7.59 -7.35 -1.61
N MET A 6 8.00 -8.50 -1.13
CA MET A 6 7.24 -9.74 -1.31
C MET A 6 6.16 -9.84 -0.22
N MET A 7 4.92 -10.01 -0.62
CA MET A 7 3.80 -10.22 0.30
C MET A 7 3.19 -11.60 0.06
N ASP A 8 2.93 -12.32 1.15
CA ASP A 8 2.23 -13.58 1.07
C ASP A 8 0.74 -13.35 0.80
N ARG A 9 0.23 -13.93 -0.28
CA ARG A 9 -1.18 -13.84 -0.65
C ARG A 9 -2.13 -14.49 0.37
N THR A 10 -1.63 -15.40 1.19
CA THR A 10 -2.45 -16.09 2.19
C THR A 10 -2.79 -15.22 3.38
N SER A 11 -2.01 -14.16 3.66
CA SER A 11 -2.27 -13.23 4.76
C SER A 11 -3.35 -12.18 4.44
N MET A 12 -3.82 -12.12 3.20
CA MET A 12 -4.88 -11.21 2.76
C MET A 12 -6.26 -11.87 2.74
N GLY A 13 -6.58 -12.69 3.73
CA GLY A 13 -7.93 -13.12 4.10
C GLY A 13 -8.90 -13.39 2.94
N VAL A 14 -8.68 -14.45 2.18
CA VAL A 14 -9.78 -15.09 1.47
C VAL A 14 -10.38 -16.13 2.40
N GLN A 15 -11.39 -15.75 3.14
CA GLN A 15 -12.23 -16.71 3.86
C GLN A 15 -13.10 -17.46 2.87
N GLY A 16 -12.81 -18.76 2.77
CA GLY A 16 -13.77 -19.81 2.75
C GLY A 16 -14.62 -20.02 1.51
N MET A 17 -14.33 -21.09 0.83
CA MET A 17 -15.40 -22.02 0.41
C MET A 17 -14.96 -23.43 0.79
N THR A 18 -15.54 -23.91 1.89
CA THR A 18 -15.50 -25.31 2.27
C THR A 18 -16.54 -26.07 1.41
N GLY A 19 -16.09 -27.14 0.81
CA GLY A 19 -16.95 -28.24 0.44
C GLY A 19 -16.94 -28.60 -1.01
N MET A 20 -16.06 -29.55 -1.37
CA MET A 20 -16.42 -30.72 -2.19
C MET A 20 -15.23 -31.69 -2.19
N SER A 21 -15.52 -32.93 -1.81
CA SER A 21 -14.57 -34.03 -1.77
C SER A 21 -14.03 -34.36 -3.16
N PRO A 22 -12.74 -34.65 -3.30
CA PRO A 22 -12.16 -35.01 -4.59
C PRO A 22 -12.31 -36.48 -4.88
N THR A 23 -12.92 -36.80 -6.00
CA THR A 23 -12.74 -38.10 -6.65
C THR A 23 -11.34 -38.16 -7.27
N ASN A 24 -10.64 -39.21 -6.92
CA ASN A 24 -9.28 -39.52 -7.26
C ASN A 24 -9.15 -39.78 -8.78
N VAL A 25 -8.45 -38.91 -9.52
CA VAL A 25 -7.99 -39.17 -10.88
C VAL A 25 -6.52 -38.75 -10.95
N GLY A 26 -5.69 -39.65 -11.49
CA GLY A 26 -4.25 -39.68 -11.51
C GLY A 26 -3.54 -38.34 -11.71
N MET A 27 -2.58 -38.06 -10.87
CA MET A 27 -1.75 -36.86 -10.84
C MET A 27 -0.70 -36.85 -11.95
N PRO A 28 -0.63 -35.80 -12.79
CA PRO A 28 0.63 -35.38 -13.36
C PRO A 28 1.48 -34.73 -12.28
N SER A 29 2.79 -34.98 -12.29
CA SER A 29 3.76 -34.48 -11.33
C SER A 29 3.64 -32.96 -11.25
N MET A 30 3.18 -32.45 -10.12
CA MET A 30 3.12 -31.00 -9.88
C MET A 30 4.55 -30.48 -9.66
N SER A 31 4.96 -29.57 -10.52
CA SER A 31 6.05 -28.65 -10.25
C SER A 31 5.83 -28.00 -8.88
N PRO A 32 6.89 -27.69 -8.10
CA PRO A 32 6.73 -27.08 -6.79
C PRO A 32 5.85 -25.85 -6.92
N ALA A 33 4.82 -25.80 -6.12
CA ALA A 33 3.83 -24.72 -6.09
C ALA A 33 4.56 -23.38 -6.16
N GLY A 34 4.31 -22.61 -7.22
CA GLY A 34 4.85 -21.28 -7.36
C GLY A 34 4.56 -20.51 -6.07
N SER A 35 5.56 -19.86 -5.52
CA SER A 35 5.44 -19.10 -4.28
C SER A 35 4.24 -18.16 -4.39
N ASN A 36 3.32 -18.22 -3.42
CA ASN A 36 2.14 -17.36 -3.33
C ASN A 36 2.50 -15.91 -2.97
N TYR A 37 3.68 -15.45 -3.36
CA TYR A 37 4.17 -14.11 -3.08
C TYR A 37 3.82 -13.16 -4.23
N LEU A 38 3.33 -11.99 -3.86
CA LEU A 38 3.07 -10.90 -4.77
C LEU A 38 4.20 -9.86 -4.64
N MET A 39 4.80 -9.50 -5.76
CA MET A 39 5.76 -8.39 -5.80
C MET A 39 5.00 -7.08 -5.75
N VAL A 40 5.25 -6.28 -4.71
CA VAL A 40 4.60 -4.97 -4.50
C VAL A 40 5.65 -3.87 -4.58
N PRO A 41 5.41 -2.80 -5.35
CA PRO A 41 6.30 -1.66 -5.40
C PRO A 41 6.53 -1.04 -4.03
N ARG A 42 7.77 -0.67 -3.73
CA ARG A 42 8.12 0.02 -2.49
C ARG A 42 8.11 1.52 -2.71
N CYS A 43 7.50 2.24 -1.78
CA CYS A 43 7.39 3.69 -1.85
C CYS A 43 7.54 4.33 -0.46
N THR A 44 7.60 5.64 -0.44
CA THR A 44 7.38 6.47 0.74
C THR A 44 6.06 7.22 0.61
N TYR A 45 5.42 7.46 1.75
CA TYR A 45 4.10 8.09 1.81
C TYR A 45 4.15 9.43 2.51
N ARG A 46 3.27 10.32 2.02
CA ARG A 46 2.80 11.49 2.74
C ARG A 46 1.28 11.47 2.76
N PHE A 47 0.71 11.54 3.96
CA PHE A 47 -0.73 11.61 4.18
C PHE A 47 -1.09 13.02 4.64
N GLU A 48 -2.01 13.67 3.96
CA GLU A 48 -2.42 15.04 4.23
C GLU A 48 -3.94 15.16 4.21
N LYS A 49 -4.51 15.90 5.16
CA LYS A 49 -5.92 16.29 5.08
C LYS A 49 -6.06 17.35 4.01
N CYS A 50 -7.14 17.27 3.23
CA CYS A 50 -7.49 18.28 2.25
C CYS A 50 -8.96 18.67 2.40
N GLN A 51 -9.38 19.66 1.63
CA GLN A 51 -10.78 20.06 1.60
C GLN A 51 -11.64 18.89 1.09
N GLY A 52 -12.58 18.45 1.93
CA GLY A 52 -13.49 17.35 1.63
C GLY A 52 -12.94 15.96 1.88
N GLY A 53 -11.70 15.79 2.40
CA GLY A 53 -11.18 14.46 2.66
C GLY A 53 -9.68 14.38 2.93
N LEU A 54 -8.99 13.48 2.21
CA LEU A 54 -7.56 13.22 2.38
C LEU A 54 -6.85 13.06 1.05
N LYS A 55 -5.54 13.27 1.10
CA LYS A 55 -4.61 13.12 -0.01
C LYS A 55 -3.46 12.21 0.40
N ILE A 56 -3.13 11.25 -0.44
CA ILE A 56 -2.02 10.31 -0.26
C ILE A 56 -1.02 10.54 -1.40
N THR A 57 0.17 10.99 -1.07
CA THR A 57 1.26 11.11 -2.04
C THR A 57 2.18 9.91 -1.88
N CYS A 58 2.39 9.17 -2.97
CA CYS A 58 3.26 8.01 -3.03
C CYS A 58 4.48 8.35 -3.88
N VAL A 59 5.67 8.18 -3.33
CA VAL A 59 6.94 8.46 -4.01
C VAL A 59 7.77 7.19 -4.10
N CYS A 60 8.21 6.83 -5.31
CA CYS A 60 9.10 5.71 -5.57
C CYS A 60 10.43 6.23 -6.14
N ASP A 61 11.52 5.98 -5.45
CA ASP A 61 12.85 6.39 -5.90
C ASP A 61 13.35 5.54 -7.08
N ASP A 62 12.97 4.26 -7.10
CA ASP A 62 13.31 3.34 -8.18
C ASP A 62 12.36 3.50 -9.37
N ALA A 63 12.92 3.67 -10.56
CA ALA A 63 12.14 3.91 -11.79
C ALA A 63 11.27 2.72 -12.20
N MET A 64 11.72 1.48 -11.94
CA MET A 64 10.95 0.28 -12.28
C MET A 64 9.78 0.10 -11.32
N ALA A 65 10.01 0.25 -10.01
CA ALA A 65 8.97 0.22 -9.00
C ALA A 65 7.92 1.32 -9.25
N ARG A 66 8.35 2.51 -9.64
CA ARG A 66 7.48 3.62 -10.02
C ARG A 66 6.60 3.28 -11.21
N SER A 67 7.18 2.78 -12.30
CA SER A 67 6.42 2.36 -13.48
C SER A 67 5.42 1.26 -13.15
N MET A 68 5.80 0.27 -12.34
CA MET A 68 4.90 -0.79 -11.90
C MET A 68 3.72 -0.22 -11.09
N MET A 69 3.98 0.65 -10.13
CA MET A 69 2.94 1.31 -9.33
C MET A 69 2.00 2.13 -10.21
N GLN A 70 2.53 2.95 -11.12
CA GLN A 70 1.74 3.78 -12.03
C GLN A 70 0.86 2.94 -12.95
N ASN A 71 1.37 1.83 -13.48
CA ASN A 71 0.60 0.89 -14.30
C ASN A 71 -0.53 0.24 -13.50
N LEU A 72 -0.26 -0.20 -12.27
CA LEU A 72 -1.29 -0.75 -11.37
C LEU A 72 -2.37 0.29 -11.05
N CYS A 73 -1.97 1.50 -10.69
CA CYS A 73 -2.91 2.59 -10.41
C CYS A 73 -3.78 2.91 -11.63
N THR A 74 -3.19 2.97 -12.82
CA THR A 74 -3.92 3.23 -14.08
C THR A 74 -4.90 2.10 -14.40
N SER A 75 -4.49 0.84 -14.24
CA SER A 75 -5.31 -0.34 -14.55
C SER A 75 -6.49 -0.50 -13.57
N LEU A 76 -6.30 -0.07 -12.31
CA LEU A 76 -7.28 -0.23 -11.23
C LEU A 76 -8.03 1.09 -10.93
N MET A 77 -7.84 2.13 -11.75
CA MET A 77 -8.47 3.43 -11.56
C MET A 77 -10.00 3.33 -11.45
N GLY A 78 -10.58 4.08 -10.53
CA GLY A 78 -12.01 4.02 -10.22
C GLY A 78 -12.42 2.91 -9.25
N GLY A 79 -11.47 2.08 -8.81
CA GLY A 79 -11.70 1.05 -7.81
C GLY A 79 -11.75 1.60 -6.37
N MET A 80 -12.17 0.72 -5.45
CA MET A 80 -12.23 1.02 -4.03
C MET A 80 -10.82 1.09 -3.45
N VAL A 81 -10.47 2.23 -2.85
CA VAL A 81 -9.17 2.45 -2.20
C VAL A 81 -9.25 2.09 -0.72
N SER A 82 -8.25 1.41 -0.23
CA SER A 82 -8.05 1.14 1.20
C SER A 82 -6.57 1.22 1.57
N CYS A 83 -6.31 1.44 2.85
CA CYS A 83 -4.97 1.46 3.44
C CYS A 83 -4.90 0.43 4.57
N CYS A 84 -3.82 -0.32 4.62
CA CYS A 84 -3.55 -1.28 5.68
C CYS A 84 -2.16 -1.03 6.25
N CYS A 85 -2.08 -0.76 7.54
CA CYS A 85 -0.82 -0.58 8.25
C CYS A 85 -0.48 -1.83 9.04
N THR A 86 0.74 -2.31 8.89
CA THR A 86 1.25 -3.50 9.59
C THR A 86 2.52 -3.18 10.37
N MET A 87 2.69 -3.86 11.49
CA MET A 87 3.91 -3.85 12.29
C MET A 87 4.23 -5.28 12.72
N ASN A 88 5.46 -5.72 12.48
CA ASN A 88 5.89 -7.09 12.79
C ASN A 88 4.96 -8.18 12.23
N GLY A 89 4.43 -7.97 11.01
CA GLY A 89 3.54 -8.91 10.34
C GLY A 89 2.07 -8.88 10.82
N MET A 90 1.73 -8.04 11.80
CA MET A 90 0.36 -7.91 12.30
C MET A 90 -0.27 -6.61 11.79
N THR A 91 -1.55 -6.67 11.43
CA THR A 91 -2.32 -5.48 11.06
C THR A 91 -2.61 -4.64 12.31
N VAL A 92 -2.17 -3.38 12.27
CA VAL A 92 -2.36 -2.40 13.34
C VAL A 92 -3.54 -1.49 13.05
N CYS A 93 -3.71 -1.11 11.78
CA CYS A 93 -4.77 -0.23 11.31
C CYS A 93 -5.20 -0.63 9.91
N SER A 94 -6.49 -0.61 9.65
CA SER A 94 -7.05 -0.79 8.31
C SER A 94 -8.13 0.24 8.09
N CYS A 95 -7.99 1.04 7.04
CA CYS A 95 -8.91 2.11 6.69
C CYS A 95 -9.47 1.87 5.30
N ASN A 96 -10.78 1.89 5.19
CA ASN A 96 -11.48 1.81 3.92
C ASN A 96 -11.93 3.22 3.51
N LEU A 97 -11.54 3.67 2.33
CA LEU A 97 -11.78 5.03 1.84
C LEU A 97 -13.00 5.11 0.89
N THR A 98 -13.85 4.08 0.90
CA THR A 98 -15.03 3.97 0.02
C THR A 98 -16.12 5.01 0.27
N MET A 99 -16.05 5.72 1.40
CA MET A 99 -16.98 6.82 1.72
C MET A 99 -16.70 8.11 0.91
N GLY A 100 -15.61 8.13 0.15
CA GLY A 100 -15.25 9.22 -0.75
C GLY A 100 -15.03 8.73 -2.19
N MET A 101 -15.04 9.68 -3.12
CA MET A 101 -14.58 9.44 -4.48
C MET A 101 -13.07 9.59 -4.52
N CYS A 102 -12.37 8.53 -4.90
CA CYS A 102 -10.92 8.53 -5.01
C CYS A 102 -10.49 8.75 -6.46
N LYS A 103 -9.57 9.68 -6.65
CA LYS A 103 -8.89 9.95 -7.93
C LYS A 103 -7.41 9.70 -7.76
N CYS A 104 -6.79 9.11 -8.77
CA CYS A 104 -5.35 8.88 -8.79
C CYS A 104 -4.73 9.67 -9.95
N GLU A 105 -3.76 10.51 -9.65
CA GLU A 105 -3.00 11.29 -10.61
C GLU A 105 -1.54 10.83 -10.61
N MET A 106 -0.98 10.60 -11.78
CA MET A 106 0.43 10.22 -11.92
C MET A 106 1.30 11.47 -11.79
N THR A 107 2.43 11.31 -11.09
CA THR A 107 3.45 12.34 -10.92
C THR A 107 4.80 11.85 -11.43
N ASP A 108 5.77 12.73 -11.61
CA ASP A 108 7.12 12.36 -12.06
C ASP A 108 7.83 11.39 -11.11
N THR A 109 7.47 11.43 -9.81
CA THR A 109 8.09 10.60 -8.78
C THR A 109 7.21 9.46 -8.29
N GLY A 110 5.94 9.40 -8.73
CA GLY A 110 5.03 8.37 -8.26
C GLY A 110 3.58 8.63 -8.63
N CYS A 111 2.70 8.70 -7.64
CA CYS A 111 1.31 9.04 -7.82
C CYS A 111 0.73 9.80 -6.62
N CYS A 112 -0.39 10.45 -6.86
CA CYS A 112 -1.16 11.15 -5.85
C CYS A 112 -2.60 10.64 -5.86
N ILE A 113 -3.07 10.09 -4.76
CA ILE A 113 -4.45 9.62 -4.60
C ILE A 113 -5.18 10.62 -3.71
N THR A 114 -6.27 11.19 -4.23
CA THR A 114 -7.11 12.14 -3.50
C THR A 114 -8.49 11.53 -3.33
N CYS A 115 -8.93 11.33 -2.09
CA CYS A 115 -10.25 10.81 -1.75
C CYS A 115 -11.07 11.90 -1.08
N THR A 116 -12.14 12.33 -1.72
CA THR A 116 -12.99 13.45 -1.27
C THR A 116 -14.47 13.11 -1.31
N THR A 117 -15.24 13.78 -0.49
CA THR A 117 -16.69 13.67 -0.40
C THR A 117 -17.32 15.03 -0.17
N GLY A 118 -18.58 15.20 -0.59
CA GLY A 118 -19.39 16.38 -0.27
C GLY A 118 -20.14 16.27 1.05
N ASP A 119 -20.15 15.09 1.68
CA ASP A 119 -20.82 14.86 2.96
C ASP A 119 -19.87 15.17 4.12
N GLN A 120 -20.32 15.99 5.07
CA GLN A 120 -19.49 16.44 6.21
C GLN A 120 -19.03 15.27 7.09
N LYS A 121 -19.92 14.33 7.41
CA LYS A 121 -19.59 13.19 8.28
C LYS A 121 -18.59 12.23 7.60
N CYS A 122 -18.82 11.96 6.32
CA CYS A 122 -17.87 11.18 5.53
C CYS A 122 -16.51 11.85 5.41
N CYS A 123 -16.47 13.19 5.29
CA CYS A 123 -15.23 13.96 5.30
C CYS A 123 -14.47 13.81 6.63
N GLU A 124 -15.17 13.94 7.76
CA GLU A 124 -14.58 13.74 9.09
C GLU A 124 -14.02 12.32 9.27
N MET A 125 -14.71 11.31 8.76
CA MET A 125 -14.24 9.92 8.77
C MET A 125 -12.99 9.75 7.91
N LEU A 126 -12.94 10.31 6.70
CA LEU A 126 -11.75 10.28 5.84
C LEU A 126 -10.56 10.96 6.51
N GLN A 127 -10.78 12.10 7.16
CA GLN A 127 -9.72 12.83 7.88
C GLN A 127 -9.26 12.08 9.13
N SER A 128 -10.14 11.36 9.80
CA SER A 128 -9.77 10.48 10.92
C SER A 128 -8.95 9.27 10.44
N CYS A 129 -9.28 8.70 9.29
CA CYS A 129 -8.44 7.68 8.64
C CYS A 129 -7.05 8.23 8.29
N CYS A 130 -6.98 9.47 7.79
CA CYS A 130 -5.71 10.15 7.51
C CYS A 130 -4.83 10.26 8.77
N ASP A 131 -5.41 10.69 9.89
CA ASP A 131 -4.69 10.79 11.17
C ASP A 131 -4.19 9.43 11.65
N CYS A 132 -5.04 8.41 11.59
CA CYS A 132 -4.70 7.05 12.03
C CYS A 132 -3.53 6.47 11.21
N VAL A 133 -3.65 6.49 9.88
CA VAL A 133 -2.63 5.94 8.98
C VAL A 133 -1.32 6.73 9.08
N SER A 134 -1.40 8.07 9.12
CA SER A 134 -0.23 8.93 9.28
C SER A 134 0.50 8.66 10.59
N THR A 135 -0.24 8.52 11.69
CA THR A 135 0.34 8.18 13.01
C THR A 135 1.03 6.83 12.98
N CYS A 136 0.39 5.79 12.43
CA CYS A 136 1.00 4.46 12.29
C CYS A 136 2.30 4.52 11.47
N CYS A 137 2.27 5.17 10.31
CA CYS A 137 3.43 5.28 9.44
C CYS A 137 4.59 6.05 10.07
N ASN A 138 4.29 7.12 10.81
CA ASN A 138 5.31 7.91 11.51
C ASN A 138 5.94 7.16 12.68
N ASN A 139 5.27 6.14 13.20
CA ASN A 139 5.76 5.26 14.27
C ASN A 139 6.36 3.94 13.75
N GLY A 140 6.67 3.84 12.47
CA GLY A 140 7.42 2.74 11.89
C GLY A 140 6.56 1.59 11.35
N CYS A 141 5.24 1.75 11.28
CA CYS A 141 4.40 0.79 10.57
C CYS A 141 4.66 0.85 9.06
N THR A 142 4.60 -0.29 8.42
CA THR A 142 4.53 -0.38 6.96
C THR A 142 3.08 -0.21 6.54
N CYS A 143 2.82 0.77 5.69
CA CYS A 143 1.50 0.97 5.08
C CYS A 143 1.46 0.35 3.68
N CYS A 144 0.38 -0.33 3.35
CA CYS A 144 0.03 -0.73 1.99
C CYS A 144 -1.21 0.03 1.53
N VAL A 145 -1.14 0.59 0.34
CA VAL A 145 -2.30 1.12 -0.36
C VAL A 145 -2.80 0.06 -1.31
N LEU A 146 -4.09 -0.23 -1.22
CA LEU A 146 -4.77 -1.22 -2.05
C LEU A 146 -5.86 -0.55 -2.89
N ILE A 147 -6.02 -1.01 -4.11
CA ILE A 147 -7.16 -0.66 -4.97
C ILE A 147 -7.85 -1.96 -5.35
N ASN A 148 -9.13 -2.09 -5.06
CA ASN A 148 -9.89 -3.36 -5.22
C ASN A 148 -9.18 -4.56 -4.55
N ASN A 149 -8.68 -4.37 -3.32
CA ASN A 149 -7.91 -5.37 -2.58
C ASN A 149 -6.60 -5.81 -3.25
N THR A 150 -6.17 -5.13 -4.31
CA THR A 150 -4.88 -5.36 -4.93
C THR A 150 -3.87 -4.36 -4.38
N PRO A 151 -2.78 -4.79 -3.73
CA PRO A 151 -1.75 -3.88 -3.26
C PRO A 151 -1.05 -3.23 -4.43
N VAL A 152 -1.04 -1.90 -4.45
CA VAL A 152 -0.40 -1.11 -5.51
C VAL A 152 0.97 -0.60 -5.08
N CYS A 153 1.16 -0.36 -3.80
CA CYS A 153 2.45 -0.02 -3.21
C CYS A 153 2.44 -0.23 -1.70
N CYS A 154 3.63 -0.43 -1.13
CA CYS A 154 3.85 -0.56 0.30
C CYS A 154 5.07 0.25 0.72
N GLY A 155 5.05 0.80 1.93
CA GLY A 155 6.18 1.54 2.46
C GLY A 155 5.89 2.22 3.79
N CYS A 156 6.77 3.14 4.17
CA CYS A 156 6.67 3.93 5.40
C CYS A 156 6.46 5.40 5.08
N SER A 157 6.27 6.21 6.12
CA SER A 157 6.20 7.66 5.91
C SER A 157 7.53 8.23 5.44
N GLU A 158 7.48 9.31 4.69
CA GLU A 158 8.66 10.08 4.28
C GLU A 158 9.47 10.56 5.48
N THR A 159 8.79 10.96 6.54
CA THR A 159 9.41 11.41 7.80
C THR A 159 10.20 10.29 8.47
N TYR A 160 9.61 9.11 8.58
CA TYR A 160 10.28 7.94 9.18
C TYR A 160 11.46 7.47 8.34
N ALA A 161 11.33 7.45 7.02
CA ALA A 161 12.42 7.07 6.11
C ALA A 161 13.65 7.98 6.26
N LYS A 162 13.45 9.29 6.43
CA LYS A 162 14.54 10.26 6.65
C LYS A 162 15.24 10.07 8.00
N THR A 163 14.51 9.66 9.02
CA THR A 163 15.05 9.47 10.38
C THR A 163 15.88 8.19 10.50
N THR A 164 15.56 7.17 9.72
CA THR A 164 16.23 5.86 9.80
C THR A 164 17.41 5.70 8.84
N THR A 165 17.63 6.64 7.92
CA THR A 165 18.80 6.63 7.05
C THR A 165 20.03 7.12 7.83
N PRO A 166 21.06 6.29 8.09
CA PRO A 166 22.26 6.74 8.78
C PRO A 166 22.97 7.79 7.92
N THR A 167 23.18 8.96 8.49
CA THR A 167 24.00 10.02 7.89
C THR A 167 25.43 9.51 7.85
N THR A 168 25.89 9.07 6.69
CA THR A 168 27.30 8.73 6.48
C THR A 168 28.10 10.03 6.51
N THR A 169 28.57 10.41 7.70
CA THR A 169 29.50 11.51 7.87
C THR A 169 30.86 11.05 7.29
N THR A 170 31.14 11.40 6.06
CA THR A 170 32.48 11.32 5.50
C THR A 170 33.36 12.33 6.21
N SER A 171 34.03 11.89 7.26
CA SER A 171 35.12 12.63 7.90
C SER A 171 36.30 12.62 6.93
N SER A 172 36.43 13.69 6.14
CA SER A 172 37.65 13.99 5.42
C SER A 172 38.71 14.39 6.43
N LYS A 173 39.60 13.47 6.80
CA LYS A 173 40.86 13.81 7.45
C LYS A 173 41.85 14.35 6.39
N ARG A 174 42.24 15.59 6.55
CA ARG A 174 43.47 16.14 6.02
C ARG A 174 44.66 15.66 6.84
#